data_4d507106e46581e58557a96a31bf1be0
#
_entry.id   4d507106e46581e58557a96a31bf1be0
#
_cell.length_a   1.000
_cell.length_b   1.000
_cell.length_c   1.000
_cell.angle_alpha   90.00
_cell.angle_beta   90.00
_cell.angle_gamma   90.00
#
_symmetry.space_group_name_H-M   'P 1'
#
loop_
_entity.id
_entity.type
_entity.pdbx_description
1 polymer ?
#
loop_
_entity_poly.entity_id
_entity_poly.type
_entity_poly.pdbx_seq_one_letter_code
_entity_poly.pdbx_strand_id
1 'polypeptide(L)'
;MSDDKALDHTDDPTWIFHVPDDDHIAPPVETREQELPFGKLSWQNFERLCHRLARADGDIERCRLYGTQGQEQGGIDIYVSRKSTPKYAVWQSKRHKTFSASQVESAVTEFLDGSWASKSDRFVLCVQASLRSTDIDEKIEKCRAGLRDIGIQFEPLDGEELSLRLKELPEIIDDFFGREWALRFCGPDAAQTLAERLRPIEIEKLRVSLRDCYTSHFATVDPGVLSRLPTSSGGKISVQLADRYVAPDFW
;
A
#
# COMPACT_ATOMS: atom_id res chain seq x y z
N MET A 1 49.85 28.92 -28.86
CA MET A 1 48.90 28.60 -29.92
C MET A 1 48.60 27.13 -29.77
N SER A 2 47.56 26.84 -29.04
CA SER A 2 47.07 25.47 -28.84
C SER A 2 45.81 25.35 -29.64
N ASP A 3 45.90 24.50 -30.67
CA ASP A 3 44.75 24.14 -31.49
C ASP A 3 43.83 23.23 -30.68
N ASP A 4 42.77 23.84 -30.18
CA ASP A 4 41.64 23.13 -29.61
C ASP A 4 40.78 22.60 -30.76
N LYS A 5 41.09 21.34 -31.16
CA LYS A 5 40.38 20.67 -32.24
C LYS A 5 39.02 20.22 -31.64
N ALA A 6 38.02 21.07 -31.76
CA ALA A 6 36.64 20.69 -31.56
C ALA A 6 36.34 19.46 -32.43
N LEU A 7 35.92 18.38 -31.81
CA LEU A 7 35.43 17.20 -32.51
C LEU A 7 34.16 17.60 -33.26
N ASP A 8 34.33 17.75 -34.58
CA ASP A 8 33.26 18.02 -35.52
C ASP A 8 32.41 16.72 -35.66
N HIS A 9 31.25 16.70 -35.03
CA HIS A 9 30.27 15.60 -35.08
C HIS A 9 29.48 15.57 -36.39
N THR A 10 29.93 16.19 -37.44
CA THR A 10 29.21 16.33 -38.70
C THR A 10 29.28 15.13 -39.65
N ASP A 11 30.01 14.05 -39.27
CA ASP A 11 30.18 12.85 -40.10
C ASP A 11 29.23 11.68 -39.71
N ASP A 12 28.46 11.80 -38.62
CA ASP A 12 27.52 10.77 -38.25
C ASP A 12 26.28 10.83 -39.18
N PRO A 13 25.88 9.69 -39.76
CA PRO A 13 24.67 9.65 -40.58
C PRO A 13 23.45 10.10 -39.78
N THR A 14 22.65 11.02 -40.34
CA THR A 14 21.48 11.61 -39.65
C THR A 14 20.46 10.57 -39.14
N TRP A 15 20.41 9.37 -39.77
CA TRP A 15 19.52 8.29 -39.37
C TRP A 15 19.84 7.70 -37.97
N ILE A 16 21.06 7.88 -37.47
CA ILE A 16 21.45 7.42 -36.12
C ILE A 16 20.59 8.11 -35.05
N PHE A 17 20.16 9.32 -35.34
CA PHE A 17 19.36 10.12 -34.39
C PHE A 17 17.85 10.04 -34.67
N HIS A 18 17.43 9.29 -35.69
CA HIS A 18 16.02 9.10 -35.97
C HIS A 18 15.47 7.95 -35.13
N VAL A 19 14.29 8.16 -34.58
CA VAL A 19 13.52 7.07 -33.94
C VAL A 19 13.20 6.07 -35.05
N PRO A 20 13.43 4.76 -34.89
CA PRO A 20 13.07 3.73 -35.86
C PRO A 20 11.59 3.85 -36.24
N ASP A 21 11.27 3.99 -37.51
CA ASP A 21 9.89 4.17 -37.96
C ASP A 21 9.03 2.91 -37.87
N ASP A 22 9.64 1.72 -37.71
CA ASP A 22 8.95 0.45 -37.90
C ASP A 22 8.87 -0.46 -36.67
N ASP A 23 9.54 -0.12 -35.57
CA ASP A 23 9.53 -0.95 -34.36
C ASP A 23 8.76 -0.29 -33.20
N HIS A 24 7.47 -0.11 -33.37
CA HIS A 24 6.61 0.15 -32.23
C HIS A 24 6.48 -1.17 -31.43
N ILE A 25 7.49 -1.48 -30.64
CA ILE A 25 7.39 -2.55 -29.66
C ILE A 25 6.33 -2.08 -28.64
N ALA A 26 5.12 -2.62 -28.78
CA ALA A 26 4.09 -2.41 -27.79
C ALA A 26 4.64 -2.85 -26.42
N PRO A 27 4.50 -2.01 -25.39
CA PRO A 27 4.92 -2.43 -24.06
C PRO A 27 4.20 -3.75 -23.71
N PRO A 28 4.87 -4.69 -23.03
CA PRO A 28 4.20 -5.91 -22.59
C PRO A 28 2.94 -5.51 -21.82
N VAL A 29 1.83 -6.19 -22.10
CA VAL A 29 0.58 -5.97 -21.37
C VAL A 29 0.87 -6.35 -19.91
N GLU A 30 1.21 -5.38 -19.10
CA GLU A 30 1.27 -5.57 -17.66
C GLU A 30 -0.17 -5.63 -17.15
N THR A 31 -0.63 -6.83 -16.86
CA THR A 31 -1.85 -7.01 -16.08
C THR A 31 -1.52 -6.58 -14.66
N ARG A 32 -1.95 -5.38 -14.29
CA ARG A 32 -1.87 -4.95 -12.89
C ARG A 32 -2.74 -5.86 -12.04
N GLU A 33 -2.24 -6.25 -10.89
CA GLU A 33 -3.04 -6.93 -9.89
C GLU A 33 -4.31 -6.11 -9.62
N GLN A 34 -5.47 -6.75 -9.72
CA GLN A 34 -6.76 -6.07 -9.53
C GLN A 34 -7.29 -6.28 -8.11
N GLU A 35 -6.79 -7.30 -7.41
CA GLU A 35 -7.25 -7.67 -6.08
C GLU A 35 -6.07 -7.88 -5.13
N LEU A 36 -6.21 -7.35 -3.91
CA LEU A 36 -5.22 -7.49 -2.85
C LEU A 36 -5.30 -8.89 -2.20
N PRO A 37 -4.17 -9.47 -1.78
CA PRO A 37 -4.13 -10.83 -1.25
C PRO A 37 -4.62 -10.89 0.22
N PHE A 38 -5.87 -10.54 0.50
CA PHE A 38 -6.45 -10.52 1.86
C PHE A 38 -6.32 -11.86 2.59
N GLY A 39 -6.29 -12.97 1.85
CA GLY A 39 -6.07 -14.31 2.39
C GLY A 39 -4.71 -14.54 3.05
N LYS A 40 -3.73 -13.65 2.79
CA LYS A 40 -2.41 -13.66 3.44
C LYS A 40 -2.40 -12.95 4.79
N LEU A 41 -3.38 -12.09 5.06
CA LEU A 41 -3.52 -11.43 6.35
C LEU A 41 -4.04 -12.43 7.41
N SER A 42 -3.67 -12.23 8.67
CA SER A 42 -4.39 -12.86 9.78
C SER A 42 -5.80 -12.26 9.89
N TRP A 43 -6.71 -12.91 10.63
CA TRP A 43 -8.05 -12.36 10.82
C TRP A 43 -8.01 -11.02 11.58
N GLN A 44 -7.10 -10.88 12.55
CA GLN A 44 -6.89 -9.64 13.28
C GLN A 44 -6.41 -8.51 12.35
N ASN A 45 -5.50 -8.83 11.45
CA ASN A 45 -4.99 -7.82 10.49
C ASN A 45 -6.05 -7.46 9.45
N PHE A 46 -6.92 -8.38 9.03
CA PHE A 46 -8.05 -8.07 8.16
C PHE A 46 -9.06 -7.14 8.86
N GLU A 47 -9.39 -7.40 10.13
CA GLU A 47 -10.23 -6.51 10.96
C GLU A 47 -9.60 -5.11 11.12
N ARG A 48 -8.29 -5.06 11.42
CA ARG A 48 -7.55 -3.78 11.52
C ARG A 48 -7.54 -3.01 10.19
N LEU A 49 -7.41 -3.71 9.06
CA LEU A 49 -7.49 -3.11 7.73
C LEU A 49 -8.89 -2.52 7.49
N CYS A 50 -9.95 -3.26 7.80
CA CYS A 50 -11.33 -2.77 7.74
C CYS A 50 -11.54 -1.55 8.65
N HIS A 51 -10.96 -1.53 9.85
CA HIS A 51 -10.98 -0.37 10.74
C HIS A 51 -10.28 0.85 10.11
N ARG A 52 -9.11 0.65 9.48
CA ARG A 52 -8.39 1.74 8.79
C ARG A 52 -9.18 2.27 7.60
N LEU A 53 -9.83 1.38 6.84
CA LEU A 53 -10.70 1.76 5.74
C LEU A 53 -11.94 2.52 6.26
N ALA A 54 -12.59 2.02 7.31
CA ALA A 54 -13.71 2.70 7.95
C ALA A 54 -13.33 4.11 8.45
N ARG A 55 -12.10 4.29 8.94
CA ARG A 55 -11.58 5.58 9.39
C ARG A 55 -11.25 6.55 8.25
N ALA A 56 -10.99 6.05 7.05
CA ALA A 56 -10.74 6.85 5.86
C ALA A 56 -12.05 7.30 5.15
N ASP A 57 -13.17 6.69 5.49
CA ASP A 57 -14.50 7.07 4.99
C ASP A 57 -14.91 8.42 5.61
N GLY A 58 -15.08 9.48 4.82
CA GLY A 58 -15.18 10.87 5.26
C GLY A 58 -16.22 11.15 6.38
N ASP A 59 -16.24 12.38 6.91
CA ASP A 59 -17.20 12.88 7.92
C ASP A 59 -17.16 12.15 9.28
N ILE A 60 -15.99 11.59 9.65
CA ILE A 60 -15.85 10.81 10.88
C ILE A 60 -15.53 11.72 12.07
N GLU A 61 -16.27 11.53 13.15
CA GLU A 61 -15.96 12.05 14.46
C GLU A 61 -15.13 11.05 15.27
N ARG A 62 -15.55 9.78 15.27
CA ARG A 62 -14.88 8.69 16.02
C ARG A 62 -15.04 7.37 15.29
N CYS A 63 -13.96 6.59 15.23
CA CYS A 63 -13.95 5.22 14.73
C CYS A 63 -13.25 4.32 15.77
N ARG A 64 -13.90 3.22 16.19
CA ARG A 64 -13.36 2.30 17.19
C ARG A 64 -13.70 0.85 16.88
N LEU A 65 -12.78 -0.03 17.26
CA LEU A 65 -13.07 -1.46 17.42
C LEU A 65 -14.05 -1.67 18.57
N TYR A 66 -14.97 -2.62 18.40
CA TYR A 66 -15.98 -2.97 19.38
C TYR A 66 -15.73 -4.35 19.97
N GLY A 67 -15.61 -4.40 21.28
CA GLY A 67 -15.34 -5.63 22.00
C GLY A 67 -13.86 -6.04 22.01
N THR A 68 -13.59 -7.10 22.73
CA THR A 68 -12.29 -7.78 22.77
C THR A 68 -12.49 -9.24 22.40
N GLN A 69 -11.40 -9.92 22.03
CA GLN A 69 -11.44 -11.33 21.65
C GLN A 69 -12.18 -12.19 22.69
N GLY A 70 -13.19 -12.95 22.25
CA GLY A 70 -13.99 -13.83 23.11
C GLY A 70 -15.21 -13.17 23.78
N GLN A 71 -15.44 -11.87 23.54
CA GLN A 71 -16.70 -11.20 23.95
C GLN A 71 -17.76 -11.30 22.85
N GLU A 72 -19.01 -11.38 23.27
CA GLU A 72 -20.15 -11.33 22.35
C GLU A 72 -20.28 -9.90 21.80
N GLN A 73 -20.11 -9.75 20.48
CA GLN A 73 -20.01 -8.45 19.81
C GLN A 73 -21.31 -8.02 19.12
N GLY A 74 -22.37 -8.83 19.20
CA GLY A 74 -23.68 -8.50 18.63
C GLY A 74 -23.64 -8.18 17.14
N GLY A 75 -22.83 -8.93 16.38
CA GLY A 75 -22.76 -8.85 14.91
C GLY A 75 -22.00 -7.65 14.35
N ILE A 76 -21.16 -6.94 15.13
CA ILE A 76 -20.31 -5.87 14.64
C ILE A 76 -18.90 -5.95 15.22
N ASP A 77 -17.89 -5.49 14.46
CA ASP A 77 -16.50 -5.40 14.92
C ASP A 77 -16.06 -3.94 15.11
N ILE A 78 -16.66 -3.01 14.35
CA ILE A 78 -16.27 -1.60 14.33
C ILE A 78 -17.53 -0.73 14.38
N TYR A 79 -17.45 0.36 15.13
CA TYR A 79 -18.46 1.41 15.06
C TYR A 79 -17.84 2.77 14.77
N VAL A 80 -18.58 3.57 14.00
CA VAL A 80 -18.17 4.89 13.53
C VAL A 80 -19.26 5.90 13.89
N SER A 81 -18.94 6.94 14.69
CA SER A 81 -19.77 8.12 14.84
C SER A 81 -19.39 9.15 13.78
N ARG A 82 -20.40 9.82 13.22
CA ARG A 82 -20.23 10.81 12.15
C ARG A 82 -20.73 12.17 12.64
N LYS A 83 -20.13 13.24 12.11
CA LYS A 83 -20.53 14.60 12.48
C LYS A 83 -21.91 14.99 11.92
N SER A 84 -22.28 14.41 10.78
CA SER A 84 -23.51 14.74 10.04
C SER A 84 -24.78 14.09 10.61
N THR A 85 -24.65 13.03 11.44
CA THR A 85 -25.80 12.26 11.93
C THR A 85 -25.55 11.72 13.35
N PRO A 86 -26.58 11.68 14.21
CA PRO A 86 -26.45 11.06 15.54
C PRO A 86 -26.39 9.54 15.50
N LYS A 87 -26.66 8.91 14.35
CA LYS A 87 -26.62 7.46 14.18
C LYS A 87 -25.22 6.98 13.78
N TYR A 88 -24.96 5.71 14.07
CA TYR A 88 -23.68 5.09 13.78
C TYR A 88 -23.66 4.39 12.43
N ALA A 89 -22.49 4.38 11.78
CA ALA A 89 -22.16 3.38 10.79
C ALA A 89 -21.43 2.25 11.49
N VAL A 90 -21.82 1.00 11.27
CA VAL A 90 -21.21 -0.17 11.88
C VAL A 90 -20.67 -1.10 10.81
N TRP A 91 -19.59 -1.80 11.17
CA TRP A 91 -18.84 -2.65 10.24
C TRP A 91 -18.65 -4.01 10.86
N GLN A 92 -18.81 -5.05 10.04
CA GLN A 92 -18.47 -6.43 10.37
C GLN A 92 -17.48 -6.96 9.35
N SER A 93 -16.45 -7.67 9.81
CA SER A 93 -15.40 -8.24 8.99
C SER A 93 -15.43 -9.76 9.02
N LYS A 94 -15.52 -10.41 7.88
CA LYS A 94 -15.54 -11.87 7.72
C LYS A 94 -14.43 -12.33 6.78
N ARG A 95 -13.32 -12.81 7.35
CA ARG A 95 -12.18 -13.34 6.58
C ARG A 95 -12.39 -14.82 6.25
N HIS A 96 -13.33 -15.11 5.38
CA HIS A 96 -13.59 -16.46 4.87
C HIS A 96 -13.10 -16.59 3.42
N LYS A 97 -12.55 -17.76 3.06
CA LYS A 97 -12.11 -18.04 1.67
C LYS A 97 -13.29 -18.16 0.71
N THR A 98 -14.43 -18.60 1.19
CA THR A 98 -15.70 -18.69 0.48
C THR A 98 -16.78 -18.09 1.35
N PHE A 99 -17.77 -17.49 0.73
CA PHE A 99 -18.92 -16.92 1.44
C PHE A 99 -20.20 -17.29 0.69
N SER A 100 -21.23 -17.71 1.41
CA SER A 100 -22.48 -18.19 0.84
C SER A 100 -23.64 -17.24 1.11
N ALA A 101 -24.74 -17.39 0.38
CA ALA A 101 -25.95 -16.63 0.61
C ALA A 101 -26.51 -16.77 2.05
N SER A 102 -26.39 -17.98 2.64
CA SER A 102 -26.78 -18.18 4.02
C SER A 102 -25.89 -17.47 5.03
N GLN A 103 -24.59 -17.30 4.73
CA GLN A 103 -23.68 -16.54 5.58
C GLN A 103 -23.95 -15.04 5.51
N VAL A 104 -24.38 -14.49 4.36
CA VAL A 104 -24.85 -13.11 4.25
C VAL A 104 -26.08 -12.91 5.15
N GLU A 105 -27.06 -13.83 5.06
CA GLU A 105 -28.25 -13.77 5.90
C GLU A 105 -27.94 -13.86 7.40
N SER A 106 -27.04 -14.79 7.77
CA SER A 106 -26.60 -14.92 9.16
C SER A 106 -25.93 -13.66 9.70
N ALA A 107 -25.06 -13.03 8.91
CA ALA A 107 -24.40 -11.78 9.29
C ALA A 107 -25.40 -10.63 9.51
N VAL A 108 -26.38 -10.51 8.64
CA VAL A 108 -27.47 -9.50 8.79
C VAL A 108 -28.35 -9.83 10.01
N THR A 109 -28.68 -11.08 10.24
CA THR A 109 -29.47 -11.51 11.41
C THR A 109 -28.72 -11.25 12.72
N GLU A 110 -27.44 -11.63 12.80
CA GLU A 110 -26.59 -11.32 13.97
C GLU A 110 -26.57 -9.82 14.30
N PHE A 111 -26.48 -8.98 13.27
CA PHE A 111 -26.52 -7.53 13.44
C PHE A 111 -27.91 -7.05 13.93
N LEU A 112 -28.99 -7.55 13.33
CA LEU A 112 -30.36 -7.16 13.70
C LEU A 112 -30.73 -7.57 15.11
N ASP A 113 -30.29 -8.75 15.55
CA ASP A 113 -30.50 -9.27 16.91
C ASP A 113 -29.62 -8.54 17.94
N GLY A 114 -28.58 -7.85 17.48
CA GLY A 114 -27.67 -7.09 18.31
C GLY A 114 -28.23 -5.73 18.75
N SER A 115 -27.61 -5.16 19.78
CA SER A 115 -27.99 -3.85 20.35
C SER A 115 -27.66 -2.65 19.42
N TRP A 116 -26.98 -2.86 18.32
CA TRP A 116 -26.51 -1.80 17.42
C TRP A 116 -27.49 -1.45 16.30
N ALA A 117 -28.36 -2.36 15.92
CA ALA A 117 -29.32 -2.12 14.83
C ALA A 117 -30.18 -0.87 15.07
N SER A 118 -30.70 -0.68 16.30
CA SER A 118 -31.53 0.48 16.65
C SER A 118 -30.77 1.82 16.64
N LYS A 119 -29.44 1.78 16.78
CA LYS A 119 -28.57 2.96 16.89
C LYS A 119 -27.91 3.34 15.57
N SER A 120 -27.99 2.47 14.55
CA SER A 120 -27.26 2.59 13.31
C SER A 120 -28.18 2.99 12.15
N ASP A 121 -27.60 3.63 11.14
CA ASP A 121 -28.23 3.93 9.85
C ASP A 121 -27.46 3.33 8.67
N ARG A 122 -26.28 2.71 8.93
CA ARG A 122 -25.46 2.04 7.92
C ARG A 122 -24.82 0.79 8.52
N PHE A 123 -24.95 -0.33 7.80
CA PHE A 123 -24.27 -1.60 8.11
C PHE A 123 -23.39 -2.00 6.94
N VAL A 124 -22.10 -2.11 7.17
CA VAL A 124 -21.09 -2.49 6.18
C VAL A 124 -20.58 -3.89 6.52
N LEU A 125 -20.70 -4.81 5.57
CA LEU A 125 -20.20 -6.18 5.70
C LEU A 125 -18.98 -6.36 4.80
N CYS A 126 -17.78 -6.42 5.40
CA CYS A 126 -16.53 -6.65 4.70
C CYS A 126 -16.22 -8.13 4.61
N VAL A 127 -16.11 -8.69 3.41
CA VAL A 127 -15.85 -10.09 3.17
C VAL A 127 -14.61 -10.25 2.29
N GLN A 128 -13.70 -11.16 2.67
CA GLN A 128 -12.54 -11.48 1.84
C GLN A 128 -12.93 -12.17 0.53
N ALA A 129 -13.93 -13.07 0.58
CA ALA A 129 -14.36 -13.84 -0.58
C ALA A 129 -15.17 -12.97 -1.57
N SER A 130 -15.19 -13.37 -2.84
CA SER A 130 -16.08 -12.80 -3.84
C SER A 130 -17.54 -13.07 -3.49
N LEU A 131 -18.40 -12.06 -3.72
CA LEU A 131 -19.86 -12.13 -3.53
C LEU A 131 -20.63 -12.22 -4.86
N ARG A 132 -19.96 -12.54 -5.97
CA ARG A 132 -20.49 -12.43 -7.35
C ARG A 132 -21.42 -13.57 -7.80
N SER A 133 -21.81 -14.50 -6.95
CA SER A 133 -22.77 -15.52 -7.39
C SER A 133 -24.19 -14.99 -7.39
N THR A 134 -25.03 -15.46 -8.34
CA THR A 134 -26.42 -15.00 -8.50
C THR A 134 -27.27 -15.21 -7.26
N ASP A 135 -27.10 -16.33 -6.58
CA ASP A 135 -27.80 -16.66 -5.32
C ASP A 135 -27.37 -15.74 -4.17
N ILE A 136 -26.09 -15.33 -4.15
CA ILE A 136 -25.60 -14.33 -3.18
C ILE A 136 -26.17 -12.94 -3.50
N ASP A 137 -26.16 -12.53 -4.76
CA ASP A 137 -26.73 -11.23 -5.18
C ASP A 137 -28.21 -11.12 -4.84
N GLU A 138 -28.99 -12.17 -5.13
CA GLU A 138 -30.41 -12.22 -4.76
C GLU A 138 -30.60 -12.10 -3.24
N LYS A 139 -29.76 -12.72 -2.45
CA LYS A 139 -29.82 -12.65 -0.99
C LYS A 139 -29.44 -11.26 -0.50
N ILE A 140 -28.38 -10.65 -1.07
CA ILE A 140 -27.96 -9.29 -0.75
C ILE A 140 -29.11 -8.30 -1.02
N GLU A 141 -29.78 -8.40 -2.15
CA GLU A 141 -30.90 -7.52 -2.48
C GLU A 141 -32.09 -7.69 -1.51
N LYS A 142 -32.40 -8.92 -1.10
CA LYS A 142 -33.41 -9.16 -0.07
C LYS A 142 -33.03 -8.54 1.28
N CYS A 143 -31.80 -8.75 1.71
CA CYS A 143 -31.28 -8.15 2.94
C CYS A 143 -31.26 -6.61 2.86
N ARG A 144 -30.86 -6.06 1.72
CA ARG A 144 -30.83 -4.61 1.47
C ARG A 144 -32.24 -4.00 1.55
N ALA A 145 -33.22 -4.65 0.97
CA ALA A 145 -34.63 -4.21 1.06
C ALA A 145 -35.11 -4.22 2.52
N GLY A 146 -34.93 -5.33 3.24
CA GLY A 146 -35.36 -5.42 4.64
C GLY A 146 -34.67 -4.42 5.56
N LEU A 147 -33.38 -4.16 5.39
CA LEU A 147 -32.66 -3.15 6.19
C LEU A 147 -33.08 -1.73 5.82
N ARG A 148 -33.36 -1.46 4.55
CA ARG A 148 -33.85 -0.16 4.08
C ARG A 148 -35.23 0.16 4.69
N ASP A 149 -36.13 -0.82 4.84
CA ASP A 149 -37.45 -0.65 5.42
C ASP A 149 -37.41 -0.14 6.87
N ILE A 150 -36.32 -0.44 7.59
CA ILE A 150 -36.07 0.04 8.95
C ILE A 150 -35.06 1.22 8.99
N GLY A 151 -34.74 1.82 7.84
CA GLY A 151 -33.89 3.01 7.73
C GLY A 151 -32.39 2.73 7.88
N ILE A 152 -31.92 1.52 7.54
CA ILE A 152 -30.51 1.12 7.57
C ILE A 152 -30.03 0.86 6.14
N GLN A 153 -28.94 1.52 5.74
CA GLN A 153 -28.24 1.25 4.49
C GLN A 153 -27.36 0.01 4.66
N PHE A 154 -27.56 -1.01 3.83
CA PHE A 154 -26.70 -2.19 3.78
C PHE A 154 -25.67 -2.09 2.66
N GLU A 155 -24.41 -2.30 3.00
CA GLU A 155 -23.27 -2.19 2.09
C GLU A 155 -22.32 -3.38 2.24
N PRO A 156 -22.51 -4.44 1.46
CA PRO A 156 -21.55 -5.54 1.38
C PRO A 156 -20.35 -5.14 0.51
N LEU A 157 -19.14 -5.38 1.02
CA LEU A 157 -17.87 -5.13 0.35
C LEU A 157 -17.11 -6.45 0.24
N ASP A 158 -16.96 -6.97 -0.96
CA ASP A 158 -16.13 -8.14 -1.22
C ASP A 158 -14.64 -7.78 -1.44
N GLY A 159 -13.81 -8.79 -1.70
CA GLY A 159 -12.36 -8.57 -1.91
C GLY A 159 -12.06 -7.58 -3.04
N GLU A 160 -12.85 -7.62 -4.11
CA GLU A 160 -12.67 -6.72 -5.24
C GLU A 160 -13.07 -5.29 -4.89
N GLU A 161 -14.22 -5.08 -4.28
CA GLU A 161 -14.68 -3.75 -3.85
C GLU A 161 -13.76 -3.17 -2.75
N LEU A 162 -13.29 -4.00 -1.81
CA LEU A 162 -12.29 -3.59 -0.82
C LEU A 162 -10.98 -3.16 -1.50
N SER A 163 -10.53 -3.91 -2.51
CA SER A 163 -9.33 -3.58 -3.27
C SER A 163 -9.48 -2.27 -4.02
N LEU A 164 -10.64 -2.06 -4.65
CA LEU A 164 -10.93 -0.82 -5.37
C LEU A 164 -10.85 0.41 -4.46
N ARG A 165 -11.45 0.34 -3.26
CA ARG A 165 -11.40 1.43 -2.28
C ARG A 165 -10.00 1.67 -1.73
N LEU A 166 -9.26 0.60 -1.46
CA LEU A 166 -7.90 0.69 -0.95
C LEU A 166 -6.92 1.26 -1.98
N LYS A 167 -7.23 1.19 -3.27
CA LYS A 167 -6.39 1.74 -4.33
C LYS A 167 -6.11 3.23 -4.19
N GLU A 168 -7.06 3.96 -3.61
CA GLU A 168 -6.92 5.39 -3.30
C GLU A 168 -6.19 5.67 -1.97
N LEU A 169 -5.79 4.60 -1.25
CA LEU A 169 -5.20 4.67 0.09
C LEU A 169 -3.87 3.91 0.16
N PRO A 170 -2.85 4.33 -0.61
CA PRO A 170 -1.58 3.61 -0.73
C PRO A 170 -0.86 3.41 0.63
N GLU A 171 -1.08 4.30 1.59
CA GLU A 171 -0.53 4.19 2.93
C GLU A 171 -1.11 3.01 3.72
N ILE A 172 -2.37 2.63 3.48
CA ILE A 172 -2.96 1.45 4.12
C ILE A 172 -2.39 0.19 3.48
N ILE A 173 -2.24 0.19 2.15
CA ILE A 173 -1.63 -0.94 1.44
C ILE A 173 -0.17 -1.12 1.86
N ASP A 174 0.60 -0.03 2.00
CA ASP A 174 1.99 -0.08 2.49
C ASP A 174 2.08 -0.73 3.90
N ASP A 175 1.19 -0.33 4.81
CA ASP A 175 1.18 -0.83 6.19
C ASP A 175 0.82 -2.33 6.30
N PHE A 176 -0.07 -2.85 5.45
CA PHE A 176 -0.58 -4.22 5.55
C PHE A 176 0.04 -5.22 4.56
N PHE A 177 0.48 -4.76 3.40
CA PHE A 177 1.02 -5.61 2.32
C PHE A 177 2.45 -5.24 1.93
N GLY A 178 2.94 -4.08 2.36
CA GLY A 178 4.29 -3.58 2.10
C GLY A 178 4.38 -2.67 0.88
N ARG A 179 5.50 -1.93 0.84
CA ARG A 179 5.79 -0.89 -0.14
C ARG A 179 5.68 -1.35 -1.59
N GLU A 180 6.17 -2.54 -1.88
CA GLU A 180 6.16 -3.08 -3.23
C GLU A 180 4.72 -3.28 -3.75
N TRP A 181 3.82 -3.77 -2.89
CA TRP A 181 2.40 -3.90 -3.20
C TRP A 181 1.75 -2.55 -3.45
N ALA A 182 2.01 -1.56 -2.60
CA ALA A 182 1.46 -0.22 -2.77
C ALA A 182 1.88 0.40 -4.11
N LEU A 183 3.15 0.29 -4.50
CA LEU A 183 3.65 0.82 -5.76
C LEU A 183 3.07 0.11 -6.98
N ARG A 184 2.99 -1.23 -6.95
CA ARG A 184 2.45 -2.01 -8.07
C ARG A 184 0.95 -1.84 -8.22
N PHE A 185 0.23 -1.82 -7.11
CA PHE A 185 -1.23 -1.79 -7.10
C PHE A 185 -1.80 -0.39 -7.34
N CYS A 186 -1.29 0.63 -6.63
CA CYS A 186 -1.75 2.02 -6.74
C CYS A 186 -1.08 2.78 -7.89
N GLY A 187 0.06 2.30 -8.40
CA GLY A 187 0.80 2.94 -9.48
C GLY A 187 1.88 3.91 -9.00
N PRO A 188 2.56 4.60 -9.94
CA PRO A 188 3.74 5.40 -9.64
C PRO A 188 3.46 6.61 -8.72
N ASP A 189 2.28 7.17 -8.77
CA ASP A 189 1.91 8.34 -7.96
C ASP A 189 1.88 8.00 -6.46
N ALA A 190 1.65 6.73 -6.12
CA ALA A 190 1.76 6.24 -4.74
C ALA A 190 3.15 6.45 -4.14
N ALA A 191 4.20 6.45 -4.96
CA ALA A 191 5.56 6.67 -4.50
C ALA A 191 5.74 8.04 -3.84
N GLN A 192 5.15 9.09 -4.40
CA GLN A 192 5.20 10.44 -3.83
C GLN A 192 4.45 10.50 -2.50
N THR A 193 3.22 10.01 -2.45
CA THR A 193 2.41 9.95 -1.23
C THR A 193 3.13 9.20 -0.10
N LEU A 194 3.80 8.09 -0.44
CA LEU A 194 4.50 7.27 0.54
C LEU A 194 5.85 7.88 0.97
N ALA A 195 6.52 8.65 0.08
CA ALA A 195 7.76 9.34 0.42
C ALA A 195 7.56 10.38 1.54
N GLU A 196 6.42 11.05 1.55
CA GLU A 196 6.08 12.05 2.58
C GLU A 196 5.89 11.43 3.98
N ARG A 197 5.65 10.12 4.05
CA ARG A 197 5.49 9.38 5.31
C ARG A 197 6.81 8.99 5.99
N LEU A 198 7.95 9.14 5.30
CA LEU A 198 9.24 8.84 5.89
C LEU A 198 9.51 9.80 7.03
N ARG A 199 9.47 9.30 8.26
CA ARG A 199 9.75 10.11 9.45
C ARG A 199 11.24 10.48 9.48
N PRO A 200 11.61 11.66 10.01
CA PRO A 200 13.00 12.07 10.16
C PRO A 200 13.88 11.01 10.84
N ILE A 201 13.32 10.28 11.82
CA ILE A 201 14.01 9.18 12.53
C ILE A 201 14.32 8.00 11.61
N GLU A 202 13.44 7.67 10.67
CA GLU A 202 13.65 6.56 9.71
C GLU A 202 14.68 6.94 8.66
N ILE A 203 14.67 8.21 8.23
CA ILE A 203 15.69 8.78 7.34
C ILE A 203 17.06 8.75 8.01
N GLU A 204 17.15 9.13 9.27
CA GLU A 204 18.41 9.12 10.00
C GLU A 204 18.93 7.69 10.24
N LYS A 205 18.07 6.74 10.57
CA LYS A 205 18.44 5.32 10.64
C LYS A 205 19.00 4.81 9.31
N LEU A 206 18.35 5.16 8.19
CA LEU A 206 18.81 4.80 6.86
C LEU A 206 20.18 5.42 6.56
N ARG A 207 20.38 6.71 6.89
CA ARG A 207 21.67 7.40 6.74
C ARG A 207 22.78 6.71 7.54
N VAL A 208 22.51 6.37 8.81
CA VAL A 208 23.46 5.65 9.65
C VAL A 208 23.81 4.28 9.03
N SER A 209 22.80 3.52 8.63
CA SER A 209 23.02 2.20 8.00
C SER A 209 23.79 2.29 6.70
N LEU A 210 23.49 3.28 5.85
CA LEU A 210 24.26 3.52 4.62
C LEU A 210 25.70 3.92 4.92
N ARG A 211 25.92 4.84 5.85
CA ARG A 211 27.26 5.25 6.28
C ARG A 211 28.07 4.06 6.78
N ASP A 212 27.47 3.22 7.63
CA ASP A 212 28.14 2.02 8.18
C ASP A 212 28.46 1.01 7.09
N CYS A 213 27.56 0.81 6.13
CA CYS A 213 27.79 -0.02 4.95
C CYS A 213 28.93 0.52 4.09
N TYR A 214 28.94 1.81 3.78
CA TYR A 214 30.02 2.46 3.03
C TYR A 214 31.35 2.38 3.78
N THR A 215 31.34 2.66 5.08
CA THR A 215 32.56 2.61 5.90
C THR A 215 33.12 1.20 5.96
N SER A 216 32.28 0.17 6.08
CA SER A 216 32.73 -1.23 6.13
C SER A 216 33.26 -1.74 4.78
N HIS A 217 32.64 -1.34 3.66
CA HIS A 217 33.04 -1.78 2.32
C HIS A 217 34.19 -0.97 1.74
N PHE A 218 34.31 0.30 2.07
CA PHE A 218 35.28 1.23 1.52
C PHE A 218 36.24 1.79 2.59
N ALA A 219 36.36 1.11 3.74
CA ALA A 219 37.22 1.54 4.84
C ALA A 219 38.69 1.73 4.42
N THR A 220 39.10 0.94 3.42
CA THR A 220 40.45 1.03 2.89
C THR A 220 40.43 1.10 1.37
N VAL A 221 41.03 2.13 0.82
CA VAL A 221 41.26 2.28 -0.62
C VAL A 221 42.73 2.04 -0.89
N ASP A 222 43.03 1.16 -1.84
CA ASP A 222 44.40 1.03 -2.36
C ASP A 222 44.64 2.17 -3.37
N PRO A 223 45.47 3.17 -3.02
CA PRO A 223 45.77 4.28 -3.92
C PRO A 223 46.44 3.87 -5.22
N GLY A 224 47.02 2.66 -5.27
CA GLY A 224 47.62 2.07 -6.48
C GLY A 224 46.58 1.71 -7.55
N VAL A 225 45.32 1.50 -7.18
CA VAL A 225 44.24 1.24 -8.11
C VAL A 225 43.74 2.54 -8.79
N LEU A 226 43.84 3.67 -8.07
CA LEU A 226 43.41 4.97 -8.55
C LEU A 226 44.52 5.72 -9.33
N SER A 227 45.77 5.42 -9.09
CA SER A 227 46.91 6.00 -9.81
C SER A 227 47.59 4.93 -10.67
N ARG A 228 47.56 5.09 -11.99
CA ARG A 228 48.36 4.29 -12.94
C ARG A 228 49.87 4.58 -12.83
N LEU A 229 50.35 5.05 -11.68
CA LEU A 229 51.74 5.32 -11.46
C LEU A 229 52.46 4.03 -11.06
N PRO A 230 53.58 3.67 -11.71
CA PRO A 230 54.38 2.52 -11.29
C PRO A 230 54.96 2.78 -9.91
N THR A 231 54.49 2.06 -8.90
CA THR A 231 55.10 2.08 -7.58
C THR A 231 56.41 1.31 -7.63
N SER A 232 57.52 2.01 -7.40
CA SER A 232 58.87 1.46 -7.42
C SER A 232 59.22 0.69 -6.13
N SER A 233 58.27 0.33 -5.30
CA SER A 233 58.50 -0.51 -4.12
C SER A 233 57.23 -1.28 -3.78
N GLY A 234 57.35 -2.61 -3.74
CA GLY A 234 56.27 -3.58 -3.59
C GLY A 234 55.56 -3.63 -2.22
N GLY A 235 55.29 -2.52 -1.60
CA GLY A 235 54.48 -2.43 -0.38
C GLY A 235 53.04 -2.01 -0.72
N LYS A 236 52.03 -2.80 -0.34
CA LYS A 236 50.66 -2.37 -0.36
C LYS A 236 50.45 -1.19 0.60
N ILE A 237 50.28 0.00 0.06
CA ILE A 237 49.93 1.19 0.84
C ILE A 237 48.40 1.21 0.92
N SER A 238 47.85 0.87 2.08
CA SER A 238 46.42 1.00 2.36
C SER A 238 46.22 2.31 3.15
N VAL A 239 45.36 3.18 2.66
CA VAL A 239 44.98 4.47 3.32
C VAL A 239 43.56 4.37 3.76
N GLN A 240 43.29 4.72 5.01
CA GLN A 240 41.93 4.77 5.50
C GLN A 240 41.16 5.92 4.82
N LEU A 241 39.98 5.63 4.31
CA LEU A 241 39.14 6.59 3.59
C LEU A 241 38.77 7.76 4.49
N ALA A 242 38.59 7.52 5.81
CA ALA A 242 38.25 8.53 6.80
C ALA A 242 39.30 9.66 6.90
N ASP A 243 40.57 9.40 6.56
CA ASP A 243 41.66 10.38 6.64
C ASP A 243 41.70 11.33 5.42
N ARG A 244 40.94 11.03 4.37
CA ARG A 244 40.97 11.80 3.12
C ARG A 244 39.57 12.17 2.55
N TYR A 245 38.50 11.66 3.15
CA TYR A 245 37.15 11.97 2.69
C TYR A 245 36.63 13.22 3.36
N VAL A 246 36.54 14.31 2.61
CA VAL A 246 35.75 15.48 3.00
C VAL A 246 34.32 15.18 2.57
N ALA A 247 33.44 14.94 3.54
CA ALA A 247 32.01 14.76 3.25
C ALA A 247 31.48 15.99 2.51
N PRO A 248 30.86 15.86 1.34
CA PRO A 248 30.23 17.00 0.70
C PRO A 248 29.09 17.49 1.60
N ASP A 249 29.08 18.79 1.90
CA ASP A 249 27.94 19.44 2.51
C ASP A 249 26.79 19.45 1.52
N PHE A 250 25.79 18.59 1.74
CA PHE A 250 24.54 18.65 1.01
C PHE A 250 23.65 19.69 1.71
N TRP A 251 23.38 20.78 1.00
CA TRP A 251 22.40 21.80 1.34
C TRP A 251 20.99 21.31 1.06
#